data_0f20681d8b11c412ff20d0ad8715e441
#
_entry.id   0f20681d8b11c412ff20d0ad8715e441
#
_cell.length_a   1.000
_cell.length_b   1.000
_cell.length_c   1.000
_cell.angle_alpha   90.00
_cell.angle_beta   90.00
_cell.angle_gamma   90.00
#
_symmetry.space_group_name_H-M   'P 1'
#
loop_
_entity.id
_entity.type
_entity.pdbx_description
1 polymer ?
#
loop_
_entity_poly.entity_id
_entity_poly.type
_entity_poly.pdbx_seq_one_letter_code
_entity_poly.pdbx_strand_id
1 'polypeptide(L)'
;GYPERTSDPPQGRSILLGLMREDGQFQITSGCGNLGTDENRAMLMKKLKPECVEAELHFASGSGEVYHFVKPETVVEVRVTDIQAENTAGDAIKSMVLQFSGNKWIPVTPMPSASLLHPVLLRQRDDKSVNTNDVRFSQLLERTHVDSTDQTIQLTELPKSNLLERMVWTKDNKGQKAVQKLLVWKTGKDTKDSNFPAYVVHWTDYSQGRKDPLKREVRLAPNEKIAKAIGADMIEAKIKKGWEEFKN
;
A
#
# COMPACT_ATOMS: atom_id res chain seq x y z
N GLY A 1 2.51 4.49 10.34
CA GLY A 1 3.82 4.07 9.81
C GLY A 1 4.62 5.23 9.22
N TYR A 2 5.87 5.03 8.95
CA TYR A 2 6.76 6.02 8.32
C TYR A 2 7.76 5.31 7.37
N PRO A 3 8.17 5.94 6.25
CA PRO A 3 9.26 5.43 5.41
C PRO A 3 10.61 5.94 5.95
N GLU A 4 11.64 5.13 5.86
CA GLU A 4 13.00 5.52 6.15
C GLU A 4 13.79 5.68 4.86
N ARG A 5 14.47 6.81 4.69
CA ARG A 5 15.39 7.01 3.57
C ARG A 5 16.77 6.44 3.87
N THR A 6 17.42 6.00 2.82
CA THR A 6 18.86 5.64 2.83
C THR A 6 19.79 6.86 2.85
N SER A 7 19.28 8.09 3.08
CA SER A 7 20.11 9.29 3.26
C SER A 7 20.78 9.29 4.63
N ASP A 8 21.99 9.81 4.72
CA ASP A 8 22.69 9.99 5.99
C ASP A 8 22.58 11.47 6.43
N PRO A 9 21.96 11.81 7.59
CA PRO A 9 21.21 10.89 8.47
C PRO A 9 19.85 10.47 7.90
N PRO A 10 19.34 9.28 8.27
CA PRO A 10 18.05 8.79 7.82
C PRO A 10 16.93 9.71 8.32
N GLN A 11 16.21 10.36 7.41
CA GLN A 11 15.10 11.26 7.73
C GLN A 11 13.79 10.70 7.22
N GLY A 12 12.83 10.49 8.13
CA GLY A 12 11.45 10.20 7.76
C GLY A 12 10.82 11.42 7.06
N ARG A 13 10.29 11.25 5.84
CA ARG A 13 9.70 12.36 5.07
C ARG A 13 8.20 12.44 5.17
N SER A 14 7.55 11.34 5.49
CA SER A 14 6.10 11.25 5.57
C SER A 14 5.69 10.28 6.66
N ILE A 15 4.45 10.35 7.04
CA ILE A 15 3.80 9.34 7.87
C ILE A 15 2.60 8.75 7.14
N LEU A 16 2.33 7.48 7.36
CA LEU A 16 1.13 6.82 6.90
C LEU A 16 0.06 6.92 7.99
N LEU A 17 -1.09 7.45 7.62
CA LEU A 17 -2.22 7.68 8.50
C LEU A 17 -3.24 6.54 8.35
N GLY A 18 -3.89 6.21 9.45
CA GLY A 18 -5.01 5.29 9.48
C GLY A 18 -6.04 5.74 10.50
N LEU A 19 -7.28 5.31 10.31
CA LEU A 19 -8.41 5.56 11.19
C LEU A 19 -9.03 4.23 11.62
N MET A 20 -9.58 4.20 12.83
CA MET A 20 -10.21 3.02 13.40
C MET A 20 -11.67 2.92 12.94
N ARG A 21 -12.04 1.76 12.47
CA ARG A 21 -13.41 1.37 12.13
C ARG A 21 -14.17 0.94 13.38
N GLU A 22 -15.48 0.84 13.29
CA GLU A 22 -16.33 0.42 14.41
C GLU A 22 -16.05 -1.01 14.90
N ASP A 23 -15.56 -1.86 14.00
CA ASP A 23 -15.16 -3.24 14.30
C ASP A 23 -13.76 -3.34 14.98
N GLY A 24 -13.11 -2.21 15.28
CA GLY A 24 -11.79 -2.15 15.88
C GLY A 24 -10.62 -2.35 14.90
N GLN A 25 -10.90 -2.57 13.63
CA GLN A 25 -9.88 -2.63 12.58
C GLN A 25 -9.45 -1.22 12.17
N PHE A 26 -8.30 -1.12 11.50
CA PHE A 26 -7.77 0.15 11.02
C PHE A 26 -7.83 0.22 9.51
N GLN A 27 -8.26 1.33 8.98
CA GLN A 27 -8.22 1.57 7.54
C GLN A 27 -7.20 2.66 7.20
N ILE A 28 -6.28 2.34 6.28
CA ILE A 28 -5.31 3.31 5.77
C ILE A 28 -6.08 4.42 5.05
N THR A 29 -5.74 5.68 5.32
CA THR A 29 -6.40 6.82 4.67
C THR A 29 -5.47 7.52 3.69
N SER A 30 -4.32 8.02 4.15
CA SER A 30 -3.39 8.78 3.30
C SER A 30 -1.98 8.81 3.89
N GLY A 31 -1.02 9.19 3.07
CA GLY A 31 0.30 9.63 3.53
C GLY A 31 0.29 11.14 3.81
N CYS A 32 0.94 11.56 4.88
CA CYS A 32 1.17 12.98 5.20
C CYS A 32 2.66 13.30 5.05
N GLY A 33 3.02 14.08 4.03
CA GLY A 33 4.41 14.48 3.74
C GLY A 33 4.80 15.82 4.37
N ASN A 34 3.82 16.66 4.72
CA ASN A 34 4.09 17.93 5.40
C ASN A 34 4.01 17.72 6.92
N LEU A 35 5.16 17.52 7.56
CA LEU A 35 5.30 17.25 8.99
C LEU A 35 5.68 18.49 9.81
N GLY A 36 5.56 19.67 9.23
CA GLY A 36 5.94 20.94 9.88
C GLY A 36 7.44 21.22 9.84
N THR A 37 7.98 21.77 10.92
CA THR A 37 9.41 22.10 11.03
C THR A 37 10.28 20.84 11.14
N ASP A 38 11.59 21.00 10.94
CA ASP A 38 12.54 19.88 11.06
C ASP A 38 12.60 19.35 12.51
N GLU A 39 12.42 20.23 13.50
CA GLU A 39 12.34 19.86 14.91
C GLU A 39 11.10 18.99 15.18
N ASN A 40 9.93 19.40 14.70
CA ASN A 40 8.69 18.62 14.86
C ASN A 40 8.81 17.24 14.19
N ARG A 41 9.42 17.20 13.01
CA ARG A 41 9.72 15.96 12.29
C ARG A 41 10.64 15.06 13.10
N ALA A 42 11.75 15.59 13.61
CA ALA A 42 12.71 14.84 14.40
C ALA A 42 12.08 14.30 15.69
N MET A 43 11.26 15.10 16.38
CA MET A 43 10.53 14.67 17.57
C MET A 43 9.57 13.52 17.27
N LEU A 44 8.79 13.64 16.20
CA LEU A 44 7.85 12.59 15.79
C LEU A 44 8.59 11.30 15.41
N MET A 45 9.67 11.38 14.63
CA MET A 45 10.45 10.20 14.26
C MET A 45 11.12 9.54 15.47
N LYS A 46 11.61 10.34 16.43
CA LYS A 46 12.16 9.81 17.68
C LYS A 46 11.13 9.03 18.49
N LYS A 47 9.85 9.43 18.44
CA LYS A 47 8.73 8.72 19.08
C LYS A 47 8.35 7.45 18.31
N LEU A 48 8.25 7.51 16.98
CA LEU A 48 7.75 6.41 16.17
C LEU A 48 8.77 5.27 15.98
N LYS A 49 10.08 5.55 15.91
CA LYS A 49 11.10 4.54 15.66
C LYS A 49 11.11 3.39 16.68
N PRO A 50 11.02 3.64 18.00
CA PRO A 50 10.96 2.55 18.99
C PRO A 50 9.66 1.73 18.94
N GLU A 51 8.60 2.26 18.31
CA GLU A 51 7.28 1.63 18.22
C GLU A 51 7.13 0.75 16.98
N CYS A 52 8.20 0.53 16.20
CA CYS A 52 8.16 -0.32 15.01
C CYS A 52 7.75 -1.75 15.35
N VAL A 53 6.87 -2.29 14.52
CA VAL A 53 6.35 -3.65 14.62
C VAL A 53 6.31 -4.30 13.23
N GLU A 54 6.25 -5.62 13.22
CA GLU A 54 6.09 -6.39 11.98
C GLU A 54 4.74 -6.10 11.30
N ALA A 55 4.73 -6.24 9.98
CA ALA A 55 3.51 -6.19 9.18
C ALA A 55 3.56 -7.27 8.10
N GLU A 56 2.45 -7.98 7.92
CA GLU A 56 2.31 -9.00 6.87
C GLU A 56 2.02 -8.40 5.49
N LEU A 57 2.23 -7.09 5.35
CA LEU A 57 2.15 -6.41 4.06
C LEU A 57 3.29 -5.42 3.89
N HIS A 58 3.67 -5.20 2.64
CA HIS A 58 4.56 -4.12 2.26
C HIS A 58 3.74 -3.01 1.61
N PHE A 59 3.68 -1.87 2.27
CA PHE A 59 3.02 -0.68 1.73
C PHE A 59 4.08 0.34 1.33
N ALA A 60 4.03 0.78 0.07
CA ALA A 60 4.99 1.74 -0.45
C ALA A 60 4.31 3.08 -0.80
N SER A 61 5.05 4.17 -0.61
CA SER A 61 4.67 5.49 -1.09
C SER A 61 4.63 5.54 -2.62
N GLY A 62 4.09 6.62 -3.19
CA GLY A 62 4.15 6.86 -4.63
C GLY A 62 5.58 6.97 -5.19
N SER A 63 6.56 7.34 -4.35
CA SER A 63 7.99 7.36 -4.69
C SER A 63 8.69 6.00 -4.52
N GLY A 64 7.97 4.96 -4.10
CA GLY A 64 8.52 3.61 -3.93
C GLY A 64 9.18 3.33 -2.57
N GLU A 65 9.15 4.29 -1.65
CA GLU A 65 9.67 4.10 -0.28
C GLU A 65 8.72 3.20 0.50
N VAL A 66 9.24 2.16 1.16
CA VAL A 66 8.45 1.21 1.95
C VAL A 66 8.21 1.79 3.35
N TYR A 67 6.96 1.71 3.83
CA TYR A 67 6.60 2.14 5.17
C TYR A 67 6.94 1.08 6.23
N HIS A 68 7.62 1.50 7.28
CA HIS A 68 7.71 0.75 8.54
C HIS A 68 6.44 1.00 9.35
N PHE A 69 5.78 -0.06 9.75
CA PHE A 69 4.58 0.04 10.57
C PHE A 69 4.95 0.20 12.05
N VAL A 70 4.13 0.96 12.77
CA VAL A 70 4.31 1.20 14.20
C VAL A 70 3.08 0.72 14.96
N LYS A 71 3.21 0.54 16.28
CA LYS A 71 2.06 0.30 17.15
C LYS A 71 1.02 1.40 17.00
N PRO A 72 -0.28 1.09 17.07
CA PRO A 72 -1.34 2.09 16.97
C PRO A 72 -1.51 2.83 18.31
N GLU A 73 -0.52 3.60 18.72
CA GLU A 73 -0.51 4.32 20.00
C GLU A 73 -0.41 5.84 19.83
N THR A 74 0.22 6.30 18.74
CA THR A 74 0.41 7.73 18.48
C THR A 74 -0.76 8.31 17.70
N VAL A 75 -1.47 9.28 18.29
CA VAL A 75 -2.53 10.06 17.64
C VAL A 75 -1.97 11.40 17.17
N VAL A 76 -2.35 11.80 15.96
CA VAL A 76 -1.95 13.08 15.36
C VAL A 76 -3.15 13.84 14.83
N GLU A 77 -3.07 15.15 14.86
CA GLU A 77 -4.03 16.05 14.24
C GLU A 77 -3.46 16.55 12.91
N VAL A 78 -4.22 16.38 11.84
CA VAL A 78 -3.86 16.84 10.51
C VAL A 78 -4.92 17.78 9.96
N ARG A 79 -4.48 18.81 9.27
CA ARG A 79 -5.34 19.67 8.45
C ARG A 79 -5.27 19.18 7.01
N VAL A 80 -6.41 19.10 6.35
CA VAL A 80 -6.51 18.73 4.94
C VAL A 80 -7.19 19.85 4.16
N THR A 81 -6.89 19.96 2.86
CA THR A 81 -7.58 20.92 2.00
C THR A 81 -8.91 20.37 1.50
N ASP A 82 -8.98 19.05 1.29
CA ASP A 82 -10.20 18.38 0.81
C ASP A 82 -10.15 16.89 1.13
N ILE A 83 -11.29 16.22 0.99
CA ILE A 83 -11.47 14.77 1.17
C ILE A 83 -12.19 14.24 -0.08
N GLN A 84 -11.58 13.28 -0.78
CA GLN A 84 -12.11 12.72 -2.01
C GLN A 84 -12.38 11.23 -1.85
N ALA A 85 -13.62 10.81 -2.13
CA ALA A 85 -14.03 9.40 -2.15
C ALA A 85 -13.83 8.73 -3.52
N GLU A 86 -13.65 9.52 -4.59
CA GLU A 86 -13.45 9.04 -5.95
C GLU A 86 -12.12 9.54 -6.53
N ASN A 87 -11.56 8.76 -7.43
CA ASN A 87 -10.39 9.16 -8.21
C ASN A 87 -10.81 10.05 -9.40
N THR A 88 -9.83 10.52 -10.17
CA THR A 88 -10.09 11.37 -11.37
C THR A 88 -10.86 10.67 -12.48
N ALA A 89 -11.00 9.36 -12.45
CA ALA A 89 -11.79 8.58 -13.39
C ALA A 89 -13.22 8.31 -12.89
N GLY A 90 -13.57 8.78 -11.68
CA GLY A 90 -14.87 8.53 -11.06
C GLY A 90 -14.97 7.18 -10.34
N ASP A 91 -13.85 6.43 -10.20
CA ASP A 91 -13.88 5.17 -9.47
C ASP A 91 -13.76 5.43 -7.96
N ALA A 92 -14.50 4.67 -7.15
CA ALA A 92 -14.42 4.73 -5.70
C ALA A 92 -13.00 4.41 -5.21
N ILE A 93 -12.46 5.27 -4.37
CA ILE A 93 -11.16 5.05 -3.72
C ILE A 93 -11.30 3.91 -2.75
N LYS A 94 -10.38 2.94 -2.82
CA LYS A 94 -10.28 1.82 -1.90
C LYS A 94 -8.92 1.84 -1.21
N SER A 95 -8.92 1.55 0.08
CA SER A 95 -7.70 1.44 0.87
C SER A 95 -7.71 0.19 1.74
N MET A 96 -6.51 -0.29 2.09
CA MET A 96 -6.35 -1.51 2.86
C MET A 96 -6.87 -1.34 4.28
N VAL A 97 -7.68 -2.29 4.71
CA VAL A 97 -8.06 -2.49 6.12
C VAL A 97 -7.04 -3.43 6.76
N LEU A 98 -6.62 -3.09 7.96
CA LEU A 98 -5.61 -3.79 8.73
C LEU A 98 -6.15 -4.17 10.10
N GLN A 99 -5.76 -5.31 10.60
CA GLN A 99 -5.95 -5.69 11.99
C GLN A 99 -4.62 -5.66 12.73
N PHE A 100 -4.61 -5.09 13.92
CA PHE A 100 -3.49 -5.17 14.84
C PHE A 100 -3.72 -6.29 15.86
N SER A 101 -2.90 -7.33 15.82
CA SER A 101 -3.02 -8.48 16.71
C SER A 101 -1.66 -9.13 16.94
N GLY A 102 -1.39 -9.60 18.14
CA GLY A 102 -0.12 -10.26 18.46
C GLY A 102 1.11 -9.38 18.22
N ASN A 103 0.98 -8.07 18.43
CA ASN A 103 2.03 -7.07 18.17
C ASN A 103 2.49 -6.97 16.70
N LYS A 104 1.61 -7.30 15.75
CA LYS A 104 1.86 -7.17 14.30
C LYS A 104 0.63 -6.69 13.56
N TRP A 105 0.84 -6.15 12.36
CA TRP A 105 -0.21 -5.74 11.44
C TRP A 105 -0.53 -6.84 10.44
N ILE A 106 -1.81 -7.18 10.32
CA ILE A 106 -2.33 -8.21 9.42
C ILE A 106 -3.26 -7.53 8.40
N PRO A 107 -3.02 -7.66 7.08
CA PRO A 107 -3.92 -7.12 6.08
C PRO A 107 -5.20 -7.95 6.01
N VAL A 108 -6.34 -7.25 5.95
CA VAL A 108 -7.66 -7.89 5.84
C VAL A 108 -8.13 -7.82 4.39
N THR A 109 -8.56 -6.65 3.94
CA THR A 109 -9.05 -6.44 2.55
C THR A 109 -9.06 -4.94 2.22
N PRO A 110 -8.97 -4.57 0.92
CA PRO A 110 -9.28 -3.21 0.49
C PRO A 110 -10.78 -2.94 0.61
N MET A 111 -11.13 -1.80 1.23
CA MET A 111 -12.52 -1.34 1.35
C MET A 111 -12.66 0.10 0.84
N PRO A 112 -13.88 0.52 0.47
CA PRO A 112 -14.14 1.91 0.12
C PRO A 112 -13.64 2.85 1.21
N SER A 113 -13.02 3.95 0.78
CA SER A 113 -12.34 4.92 1.63
C SER A 113 -12.37 6.30 1.00
N ALA A 114 -11.74 7.25 1.65
CA ALA A 114 -11.47 8.55 1.08
C ALA A 114 -10.00 8.91 1.22
N SER A 115 -9.49 9.64 0.23
CA SER A 115 -8.14 10.20 0.22
C SER A 115 -8.15 11.58 0.83
N LEU A 116 -7.17 11.87 1.68
CA LEU A 116 -6.95 13.19 2.25
C LEU A 116 -6.05 14.00 1.32
N LEU A 117 -6.52 15.14 0.84
CA LEU A 117 -5.73 16.01 -0.03
C LEU A 117 -4.86 16.98 0.77
N HIS A 118 -3.59 17.01 0.42
CA HIS A 118 -2.57 17.88 1.00
C HIS A 118 -2.57 17.88 2.54
N PRO A 119 -2.48 16.72 3.20
CA PRO A 119 -2.49 16.66 4.64
C PRO A 119 -1.24 17.34 5.22
N VAL A 120 -1.46 18.19 6.23
CA VAL A 120 -0.43 18.89 6.98
C VAL A 120 -0.54 18.50 8.44
N LEU A 121 0.53 18.01 9.02
CA LEU A 121 0.60 17.70 10.45
C LEU A 121 0.52 19.02 11.25
N LEU A 122 -0.46 19.11 12.14
CA LEU A 122 -0.57 20.24 13.06
C LEU A 122 0.14 19.96 14.39
N ARG A 123 -0.16 18.81 14.99
CA ARG A 123 0.42 18.41 16.29
C ARG A 123 0.19 16.94 16.61
N GLN A 124 0.91 16.44 17.58
CA GLN A 124 0.55 15.21 18.29
C GLN A 124 -0.57 15.49 19.29
N ARG A 125 -1.41 14.49 19.51
CA ARG A 125 -2.58 14.57 20.40
C ARG A 125 -2.38 13.61 21.57
N ASP A 126 -1.58 14.02 22.54
CA ASP A 126 -1.31 13.23 23.75
C ASP A 126 -2.55 13.21 24.72
N ASP A 127 -3.53 14.07 24.44
CA ASP A 127 -4.84 14.11 25.08
C ASP A 127 -5.86 13.11 24.49
N LYS A 128 -5.48 12.39 23.42
CA LYS A 128 -6.29 11.42 22.70
C LYS A 128 -5.68 10.02 22.75
N SER A 129 -6.55 9.03 22.72
CA SER A 129 -6.15 7.62 22.67
C SER A 129 -6.69 6.95 21.42
N VAL A 130 -6.06 5.83 21.06
CA VAL A 130 -6.46 5.07 19.86
C VAL A 130 -7.68 4.21 20.22
N ASN A 131 -8.84 4.73 19.90
CA ASN A 131 -10.14 4.10 20.11
C ASN A 131 -11.15 4.59 19.05
N THR A 132 -12.31 3.95 19.00
CA THR A 132 -13.38 4.25 18.03
C THR A 132 -14.06 5.62 18.22
N ASN A 133 -13.80 6.34 19.29
CA ASN A 133 -14.34 7.68 19.50
C ASN A 133 -13.35 8.76 19.03
N ASP A 134 -12.07 8.61 19.38
CA ASP A 134 -11.05 9.62 19.13
C ASP A 134 -10.46 9.54 17.72
N VAL A 135 -10.34 8.31 17.15
CA VAL A 135 -9.67 8.03 15.88
C VAL A 135 -10.63 7.33 14.91
N ARG A 136 -11.91 7.69 14.95
CA ARG A 136 -12.97 7.01 14.21
C ARG A 136 -12.89 7.23 12.69
N PHE A 137 -13.12 6.20 11.92
CA PHE A 137 -13.23 6.27 10.47
C PHE A 137 -14.45 7.06 10.00
N SER A 138 -15.54 7.04 10.78
CA SER A 138 -16.78 7.77 10.49
C SER A 138 -16.60 9.27 10.34
N GLN A 139 -15.52 9.87 10.90
CA GLN A 139 -15.22 11.30 10.66
C GLN A 139 -14.99 11.64 9.18
N LEU A 140 -14.59 10.67 8.33
CA LEU A 140 -14.52 10.85 6.90
C LEU A 140 -15.91 10.78 6.26
N LEU A 141 -16.76 9.87 6.73
CA LEU A 141 -18.12 9.69 6.23
C LEU A 141 -19.00 10.91 6.50
N GLU A 142 -18.71 11.66 7.57
CA GLU A 142 -19.38 12.92 7.91
C GLU A 142 -19.04 14.05 6.92
N ARG A 143 -17.98 13.91 6.14
CA ARG A 143 -17.41 14.96 5.26
C ARG A 143 -17.50 14.65 3.79
N THR A 144 -17.60 13.38 3.43
CA THR A 144 -17.72 12.93 2.05
C THR A 144 -18.51 11.64 1.97
N HIS A 145 -19.20 11.44 0.85
CA HIS A 145 -19.90 10.19 0.60
C HIS A 145 -18.90 9.12 0.21
N VAL A 146 -18.75 8.11 1.07
CA VAL A 146 -18.00 6.90 0.77
C VAL A 146 -19.01 5.78 0.61
N ASP A 147 -18.99 5.09 -0.51
CA ASP A 147 -19.87 3.94 -0.73
C ASP A 147 -19.65 2.89 0.35
N SER A 148 -20.51 2.88 1.35
CA SER A 148 -20.51 1.88 2.40
C SER A 148 -21.13 0.60 1.86
N THR A 149 -20.33 -0.25 1.26
CA THR A 149 -20.71 -1.65 1.23
C THR A 149 -20.54 -2.16 2.67
N ASP A 150 -21.61 -2.18 3.43
CA ASP A 150 -21.72 -2.85 4.73
C ASP A 150 -21.54 -4.36 4.57
N GLN A 151 -20.33 -4.75 4.20
CA GLN A 151 -19.88 -6.10 4.42
C GLN A 151 -19.02 -6.07 5.69
N THR A 152 -19.65 -6.41 6.81
CA THR A 152 -18.93 -6.93 7.97
C THR A 152 -18.14 -8.13 7.47
N ILE A 153 -16.89 -7.88 7.05
CA ILE A 153 -16.01 -8.95 6.60
C ILE A 153 -15.62 -9.68 7.87
N GLN A 154 -16.36 -10.74 8.18
CA GLN A 154 -15.83 -11.76 9.06
C GLN A 154 -14.49 -12.16 8.47
N LEU A 155 -13.44 -12.21 9.31
CA LEU A 155 -12.12 -12.76 8.98
C LEU A 155 -12.28 -14.23 8.61
N THR A 156 -12.84 -14.49 7.42
CA THR A 156 -12.75 -15.78 6.79
C THR A 156 -11.34 -15.86 6.26
N GLU A 157 -10.61 -16.88 6.68
CA GLU A 157 -9.27 -17.16 6.11
C GLU A 157 -9.39 -17.17 4.58
N LEU A 158 -8.86 -16.12 3.96
CA LEU A 158 -8.81 -16.08 2.52
C LEU A 158 -7.82 -17.14 2.02
N PRO A 159 -8.16 -17.89 1.00
CA PRO A 159 -7.25 -18.88 0.43
C PRO A 159 -5.91 -18.24 0.04
N LYS A 160 -4.82 -18.94 0.28
CA LYS A 160 -3.49 -18.49 -0.15
C LYS A 160 -3.42 -18.44 -1.66
N SER A 161 -2.82 -17.38 -2.19
CA SER A 161 -2.55 -17.28 -3.62
C SER A 161 -1.51 -18.31 -4.04
N ASN A 162 -1.69 -18.90 -5.22
CA ASN A 162 -0.80 -19.88 -5.79
C ASN A 162 0.01 -19.26 -6.94
N LEU A 163 1.33 -19.24 -6.81
CA LEU A 163 2.21 -18.77 -7.87
C LEU A 163 2.27 -19.79 -8.99
N LEU A 164 1.88 -19.40 -10.20
CA LEU A 164 1.90 -20.26 -11.39
C LEU A 164 3.17 -20.10 -12.20
N GLU A 165 3.59 -18.85 -12.40
CA GLU A 165 4.79 -18.52 -13.18
C GLU A 165 5.56 -17.38 -12.52
N ARG A 166 6.89 -17.50 -12.52
CA ARG A 166 7.82 -16.44 -12.13
C ARG A 166 8.96 -16.41 -13.11
N MET A 167 9.07 -15.31 -13.83
CA MET A 167 10.14 -15.07 -14.78
C MET A 167 10.86 -13.79 -14.43
N VAL A 168 12.18 -13.81 -14.53
CA VAL A 168 13.04 -12.66 -14.22
C VAL A 168 14.00 -12.47 -15.38
N TRP A 169 14.17 -11.23 -15.82
CA TRP A 169 15.15 -10.86 -16.83
C TRP A 169 16.07 -9.80 -16.28
N THR A 170 17.32 -9.89 -16.68
CA THR A 170 18.35 -8.93 -16.33
C THR A 170 19.00 -8.36 -17.59
N LYS A 171 19.46 -7.12 -17.49
CA LYS A 171 20.24 -6.45 -18.53
C LYS A 171 21.31 -5.62 -17.86
N ASP A 172 22.56 -5.75 -18.33
CA ASP A 172 23.60 -4.83 -17.94
C ASP A 172 23.48 -3.52 -18.74
N ASN A 173 23.47 -2.41 -18.04
CA ASN A 173 23.35 -1.10 -18.63
C ASN A 173 24.47 -0.20 -18.07
N LYS A 174 25.65 -0.24 -18.68
CA LYS A 174 26.84 0.53 -18.28
C LYS A 174 27.27 0.28 -16.82
N GLY A 175 27.32 -0.99 -16.40
CA GLY A 175 27.69 -1.41 -15.05
C GLY A 175 26.54 -1.35 -14.03
N GLN A 176 25.34 -0.99 -14.45
CA GLN A 176 24.13 -1.05 -13.62
C GLN A 176 23.22 -2.16 -14.12
N LYS A 177 22.83 -3.07 -13.21
CA LYS A 177 21.87 -4.12 -13.55
C LYS A 177 20.45 -3.57 -13.55
N ALA A 178 19.80 -3.63 -14.71
CA ALA A 178 18.37 -3.49 -14.84
C ALA A 178 17.70 -4.85 -14.64
N VAL A 179 16.56 -4.88 -13.96
CA VAL A 179 15.82 -6.12 -13.65
C VAL A 179 14.35 -5.91 -13.99
N GLN A 180 13.78 -6.87 -14.73
CA GLN A 180 12.34 -6.96 -14.95
C GLN A 180 11.81 -8.31 -14.46
N LYS A 181 10.61 -8.33 -13.93
CA LYS A 181 9.98 -9.53 -13.37
C LYS A 181 8.53 -9.64 -13.79
N LEU A 182 8.14 -10.83 -14.23
CA LEU A 182 6.75 -11.23 -14.42
C LEU A 182 6.36 -12.26 -13.37
N LEU A 183 5.19 -12.08 -12.78
CA LEU A 183 4.54 -13.05 -11.93
C LEU A 183 3.13 -13.32 -12.47
N VAL A 184 2.76 -14.59 -12.53
CA VAL A 184 1.38 -15.03 -12.80
C VAL A 184 0.94 -15.86 -11.63
N TRP A 185 -0.15 -15.50 -10.98
CA TRP A 185 -0.69 -16.29 -9.88
C TRP A 185 -2.21 -16.40 -9.93
N LYS A 186 -2.69 -17.52 -9.38
CA LYS A 186 -4.09 -17.75 -9.04
C LYS A 186 -4.34 -17.21 -7.64
N THR A 187 -5.32 -16.32 -7.47
CA THR A 187 -5.60 -15.75 -6.15
C THR A 187 -6.29 -16.73 -5.23
N GLY A 188 -7.17 -17.59 -5.76
CA GLY A 188 -8.02 -18.49 -5.01
C GLY A 188 -9.11 -17.78 -4.19
N LYS A 189 -9.08 -16.45 -4.15
CA LYS A 189 -9.94 -15.60 -3.31
C LYS A 189 -11.29 -15.35 -3.94
N ASP A 190 -11.37 -15.43 -5.27
CA ASP A 190 -12.59 -15.36 -6.08
C ASP A 190 -13.65 -16.40 -5.68
N THR A 191 -13.23 -17.51 -5.08
CA THR A 191 -14.15 -18.54 -4.54
C THR A 191 -14.89 -18.09 -3.27
N LYS A 192 -14.37 -17.10 -2.56
CA LYS A 192 -14.94 -16.56 -1.33
C LYS A 192 -15.60 -15.20 -1.54
N ASP A 193 -15.06 -14.39 -2.44
CA ASP A 193 -15.57 -13.08 -2.78
C ASP A 193 -15.31 -12.82 -4.27
N SER A 194 -16.39 -12.67 -5.03
CA SER A 194 -16.35 -12.43 -6.49
C SER A 194 -15.70 -11.11 -6.89
N ASN A 195 -15.51 -10.18 -5.96
CA ASN A 195 -14.77 -8.94 -6.21
C ASN A 195 -13.25 -9.17 -6.34
N PHE A 196 -12.74 -10.30 -5.88
CA PHE A 196 -11.34 -10.65 -6.12
C PHE A 196 -11.17 -11.23 -7.53
N PRO A 197 -10.13 -10.82 -8.26
CA PRO A 197 -9.79 -11.42 -9.54
C PRO A 197 -9.33 -12.87 -9.34
N ALA A 198 -9.74 -13.76 -10.21
CA ALA A 198 -9.32 -15.18 -10.14
C ALA A 198 -7.81 -15.34 -10.42
N TYR A 199 -7.30 -14.57 -11.40
CA TYR A 199 -5.89 -14.60 -11.80
C TYR A 199 -5.34 -13.20 -11.94
N VAL A 200 -4.05 -13.04 -11.60
CA VAL A 200 -3.32 -11.77 -11.68
C VAL A 200 -2.01 -12.00 -12.43
N VAL A 201 -1.75 -11.14 -13.40
CA VAL A 201 -0.45 -11.02 -14.07
C VAL A 201 0.18 -9.71 -13.63
N HIS A 202 1.35 -9.78 -13.03
CA HIS A 202 2.04 -8.64 -12.46
C HIS A 202 3.43 -8.47 -13.05
N TRP A 203 3.64 -7.38 -13.74
CA TRP A 203 4.93 -6.97 -14.26
C TRP A 203 5.55 -5.92 -13.36
N THR A 204 6.84 -6.07 -13.10
CA THR A 204 7.62 -5.09 -12.34
C THR A 204 8.92 -4.79 -13.07
N ASP A 205 9.27 -3.52 -13.18
CA ASP A 205 10.53 -3.05 -13.74
C ASP A 205 11.29 -2.26 -12.66
N TYR A 206 12.44 -2.81 -12.27
CA TYR A 206 13.35 -2.27 -11.24
C TYR A 206 14.53 -1.51 -11.85
N SER A 207 14.49 -1.15 -13.14
CA SER A 207 15.60 -0.46 -13.80
C SER A 207 15.89 0.88 -13.12
N GLN A 208 17.15 1.11 -12.83
CA GLN A 208 17.64 2.34 -12.19
C GLN A 208 17.58 3.55 -13.12
N GLY A 209 17.72 4.75 -12.54
CA GLY A 209 17.80 6.01 -13.29
C GLY A 209 16.48 6.59 -13.77
N ARG A 210 15.34 6.08 -13.26
CA ARG A 210 13.99 6.60 -13.55
C ARG A 210 13.51 7.54 -12.45
N LYS A 211 12.62 8.44 -12.84
CA LYS A 211 11.89 9.28 -11.89
C LYS A 211 11.06 8.43 -10.92
N ASP A 212 10.44 7.35 -11.43
CA ASP A 212 9.74 6.33 -10.65
C ASP A 212 10.61 5.08 -10.56
N PRO A 213 11.22 4.79 -9.40
CA PRO A 213 12.17 3.68 -9.24
C PRO A 213 11.53 2.30 -9.42
N LEU A 214 10.21 2.21 -9.35
CA LEU A 214 9.46 0.97 -9.52
C LEU A 214 8.27 1.17 -10.45
N LYS A 215 8.43 0.75 -11.71
CA LYS A 215 7.28 0.71 -12.63
C LYS A 215 6.55 -0.62 -12.48
N ARG A 216 5.25 -0.56 -12.23
CA ARG A 216 4.37 -1.73 -12.10
C ARG A 216 3.28 -1.70 -13.15
N GLU A 217 2.89 -2.87 -13.61
CA GLU A 217 1.71 -3.07 -14.45
C GLU A 217 0.99 -4.34 -13.98
N VAL A 218 -0.31 -4.23 -13.73
CA VAL A 218 -1.15 -5.34 -13.29
C VAL A 218 -2.22 -5.56 -14.33
N ARG A 219 -2.43 -6.82 -14.70
CA ARG A 219 -3.53 -7.27 -15.54
C ARG A 219 -4.30 -8.37 -14.82
N LEU A 220 -5.61 -8.37 -14.98
CA LEU A 220 -6.48 -9.35 -14.38
C LEU A 220 -6.98 -10.31 -15.47
N ALA A 221 -7.19 -11.56 -15.09
CA ALA A 221 -7.69 -12.56 -16.01
C ALA A 221 -8.71 -13.49 -15.31
N PRO A 222 -9.76 -13.91 -16.04
CA PRO A 222 -10.79 -14.79 -15.50
C PRO A 222 -10.35 -16.26 -15.42
N ASN A 223 -9.34 -16.65 -16.17
CA ASN A 223 -8.83 -18.04 -16.18
C ASN A 223 -7.33 -18.09 -16.49
N GLU A 224 -6.73 -19.25 -16.24
CA GLU A 224 -5.29 -19.47 -16.39
C GLU A 224 -4.79 -19.27 -17.83
N LYS A 225 -5.55 -19.76 -18.80
CA LYS A 225 -5.18 -19.64 -20.22
C LYS A 225 -5.03 -18.18 -20.64
N ILE A 226 -5.98 -17.34 -20.25
CA ILE A 226 -5.95 -15.89 -20.54
C ILE A 226 -4.81 -15.22 -19.75
N ALA A 227 -4.60 -15.59 -18.48
CA ALA A 227 -3.52 -15.05 -17.69
C ALA A 227 -2.14 -15.34 -18.31
N LYS A 228 -1.92 -16.57 -18.78
CA LYS A 228 -0.67 -16.94 -19.47
C LYS A 228 -0.51 -16.24 -20.82
N ALA A 229 -1.58 -16.09 -21.59
CA ALA A 229 -1.55 -15.32 -22.84
C ALA A 229 -1.16 -13.85 -22.59
N ILE A 230 -1.79 -13.19 -21.62
CA ILE A 230 -1.43 -11.82 -21.22
C ILE A 230 0.05 -11.75 -20.78
N GLY A 231 0.53 -12.74 -20.03
CA GLY A 231 1.94 -12.82 -19.63
C GLY A 231 2.87 -12.90 -20.84
N ALA A 232 2.56 -13.73 -21.82
CA ALA A 232 3.31 -13.89 -23.06
C ALA A 232 3.36 -12.57 -23.86
N ASP A 233 2.20 -11.92 -24.04
CA ASP A 233 2.11 -10.62 -24.73
C ASP A 233 2.95 -9.55 -24.02
N MET A 234 2.94 -9.53 -22.69
CA MET A 234 3.75 -8.59 -21.90
C MET A 234 5.26 -8.86 -22.07
N ILE A 235 5.66 -10.13 -22.14
CA ILE A 235 7.05 -10.50 -22.40
C ILE A 235 7.47 -10.02 -23.78
N GLU A 236 6.71 -10.33 -24.83
CA GLU A 236 6.99 -9.92 -26.20
C GLU A 236 7.09 -8.39 -26.33
N ALA A 237 6.19 -7.65 -25.70
CA ALA A 237 6.17 -6.19 -25.73
C ALA A 237 7.36 -5.54 -24.99
N LYS A 238 7.83 -6.13 -23.89
CA LYS A 238 8.77 -5.50 -22.96
C LYS A 238 10.18 -6.04 -22.98
N ILE A 239 10.36 -7.34 -23.24
CA ILE A 239 11.68 -7.98 -23.31
C ILE A 239 12.23 -7.85 -24.72
N LYS A 240 13.04 -6.80 -24.92
CA LYS A 240 13.70 -6.50 -26.20
C LYS A 240 15.14 -7.00 -26.19
N LYS A 241 15.85 -6.84 -27.29
CA LYS A 241 17.26 -7.23 -27.48
C LYS A 241 18.14 -6.77 -26.29
N GLY A 242 18.94 -7.68 -25.78
CA GLY A 242 19.90 -7.45 -24.69
C GLY A 242 19.36 -7.74 -23.29
N TRP A 243 18.15 -8.27 -23.14
CA TRP A 243 17.68 -8.86 -21.90
C TRP A 243 17.98 -10.36 -21.88
N GLU A 244 18.46 -10.85 -20.76
CA GLU A 244 18.76 -12.26 -20.53
C GLU A 244 17.84 -12.80 -19.43
N GLU A 245 17.25 -13.96 -19.68
CA GLU A 245 16.42 -14.62 -18.68
C GLU A 245 17.31 -15.17 -17.55
N PHE A 246 17.00 -14.78 -16.34
CA PHE A 246 17.67 -15.29 -15.15
C PHE A 246 17.05 -16.61 -14.74
N LYS A 247 17.73 -17.71 -15.05
CA LYS A 247 17.37 -19.06 -14.62
C LYS A 247 18.03 -19.33 -13.27
N ASN A 248 17.22 -19.63 -12.27
CA ASN A 248 17.68 -20.12 -10.96
C ASN A 248 18.00 -21.60 -11.06
#